data_b024eb555dc137234204bab42f648bca
#
_entry.id   b024eb555dc137234204bab42f648bca
#
_cell.length_a   1.000
_cell.length_b   1.000
_cell.length_c   1.000
_cell.angle_alpha   90.00
_cell.angle_beta   90.00
_cell.angle_gamma   90.00
#
_symmetry.space_group_name_H-M   'P 1'
#
loop_
_entity.id
_entity.type
_entity.pdbx_description
1 polymer ?
#
loop_
_entity_poly.entity_id
_entity_poly.type
_entity_poly.pdbx_seq_one_letter_code
_entity_poly.pdbx_strand_id
1 'polypeptide(L)'
;VYVDREFHNGLLPGSYTQFCLAPGKHVLSSYLDDAPRYLGKTGKAADTNLDAGKIYFYRVDTNNPSLLVSQDTAERELRGSRAQVHALSRASRVEACNYKTSVKPATVKDYTLSGDVLFDFGKSGVRDITREGRDAIRTLAQQLAYDAVVPRRIDVIGHTDPVGSAAANRALGLNRAQTVRSLLIEGGLPANKIGAVSAGSNELLVADCAGSRAEQVACNAQNRRVVIRVDIGATTP
;
A
#
# COMPACT_ATOMS: atom_id res chain seq x y z
N VAL A 1 5.11 -23.79 -10.36
CA VAL A 1 5.94 -22.91 -11.19
C VAL A 1 7.28 -23.59 -11.42
N TYR A 2 7.76 -23.56 -12.65
CA TYR A 2 9.04 -24.14 -13.07
C TYR A 2 9.85 -23.08 -13.81
N VAL A 3 11.17 -23.11 -13.57
CA VAL A 3 12.16 -22.26 -14.24
C VAL A 3 13.19 -23.21 -14.86
N ASP A 4 13.41 -23.06 -16.17
CA ASP A 4 14.34 -23.92 -16.93
C ASP A 4 14.12 -25.42 -16.68
N ARG A 5 12.84 -25.82 -16.60
CA ARG A 5 12.34 -27.19 -16.33
C ARG A 5 12.62 -27.70 -14.91
N GLU A 6 13.13 -26.88 -14.02
CA GLU A 6 13.33 -27.22 -12.62
C GLU A 6 12.20 -26.64 -11.77
N PHE A 7 11.73 -27.39 -10.78
CA PHE A 7 10.67 -26.95 -9.88
C PHE A 7 11.14 -25.79 -9.01
N HIS A 8 10.51 -24.65 -9.14
CA HIS A 8 10.79 -23.48 -8.31
C HIS A 8 9.91 -23.47 -7.06
N ASN A 9 8.59 -23.41 -7.23
CA ASN A 9 7.68 -23.35 -6.09
C ASN A 9 6.24 -23.80 -6.45
N GLY A 10 5.46 -24.09 -5.41
CA GLY A 10 4.00 -24.21 -5.50
C GLY A 10 3.35 -22.88 -5.17
N LEU A 11 2.51 -22.36 -6.06
CA LEU A 11 1.79 -21.11 -5.88
C LEU A 11 0.35 -21.40 -5.45
N LEU A 12 -0.09 -20.80 -4.34
CA LEU A 12 -1.46 -20.91 -3.84
C LEU A 12 -2.40 -19.97 -4.60
N PRO A 13 -3.69 -20.30 -4.71
CA PRO A 13 -4.68 -19.40 -5.30
C PRO A 13 -4.68 -18.03 -4.63
N GLY A 14 -4.75 -16.96 -5.42
CA GLY A 14 -4.72 -15.58 -4.92
C GLY A 14 -3.37 -15.13 -4.35
N SER A 15 -2.31 -15.88 -4.64
CA SER A 15 -0.95 -15.53 -4.21
C SER A 15 -0.04 -15.22 -5.39
N TYR A 16 1.02 -14.48 -5.13
CA TYR A 16 2.11 -14.26 -6.09
C TYR A 16 3.46 -14.61 -5.47
N THR A 17 4.40 -14.91 -6.33
CA THR A 17 5.81 -15.11 -5.96
C THR A 17 6.69 -14.25 -6.84
N GLN A 18 7.86 -13.90 -6.32
CA GLN A 18 8.84 -13.07 -6.99
C GLN A 18 10.20 -13.76 -6.90
N PHE A 19 10.91 -13.80 -8.01
CA PHE A 19 12.26 -14.37 -8.09
C PHE A 19 13.07 -13.69 -9.18
N CYS A 20 14.37 -13.83 -9.15
CA CYS A 20 15.29 -13.25 -10.10
C CYS A 20 15.98 -14.30 -10.95
N LEU A 21 16.21 -13.92 -12.21
CA LEU A 21 16.94 -14.71 -13.19
C LEU A 21 18.01 -13.84 -13.84
N ALA A 22 19.09 -14.43 -14.27
CA ALA A 22 20.08 -13.78 -15.12
C ALA A 22 19.42 -13.30 -16.43
N PRO A 23 19.89 -12.23 -17.07
CA PRO A 23 19.44 -11.87 -18.40
C PRO A 23 19.72 -12.99 -19.41
N GLY A 24 18.81 -13.17 -20.36
CA GLY A 24 18.97 -14.17 -21.41
C GLY A 24 17.75 -15.03 -21.65
N LYS A 25 17.94 -16.17 -22.29
CA LYS A 25 16.87 -17.12 -22.61
C LYS A 25 16.56 -18.01 -21.43
N HIS A 26 15.29 -18.07 -21.06
CA HIS A 26 14.76 -18.95 -20.02
C HIS A 26 13.49 -19.64 -20.49
N VAL A 27 13.17 -20.72 -19.83
CA VAL A 27 11.95 -21.49 -20.06
C VAL A 27 11.09 -21.43 -18.82
N LEU A 28 9.95 -20.75 -18.92
CA LEU A 28 9.01 -20.59 -17.82
C LEU A 28 7.75 -21.42 -18.05
N SER A 29 7.31 -22.16 -17.03
CA SER A 29 6.06 -22.90 -17.08
C SER A 29 5.38 -23.00 -15.72
N SER A 30 4.06 -23.16 -15.76
CA SER A 30 3.26 -23.45 -14.58
C SER A 30 2.20 -24.49 -14.93
N TYR A 31 1.90 -25.35 -13.98
CA TYR A 31 0.91 -26.40 -14.12
C TYR A 31 0.06 -26.42 -12.86
N LEU A 32 -1.24 -26.56 -13.04
CA LEU A 32 -2.19 -26.73 -11.95
C LEU A 32 -2.26 -28.20 -11.57
N ASP A 33 -2.43 -28.50 -10.29
CA ASP A 33 -2.55 -29.86 -9.73
C ASP A 33 -1.51 -30.84 -10.28
N ASP A 34 -0.26 -30.36 -10.34
CA ASP A 34 0.83 -31.03 -11.05
C ASP A 34 1.47 -32.21 -10.29
N ALA A 35 1.18 -32.34 -9.00
CA ALA A 35 1.63 -33.48 -8.22
C ALA A 35 0.71 -34.70 -8.46
N PRO A 36 1.25 -35.93 -8.61
CA PRO A 36 2.66 -36.32 -8.59
C PRO A 36 3.37 -36.33 -9.96
N ARG A 37 2.74 -35.83 -11.00
CA ARG A 37 3.25 -35.96 -12.38
C ARG A 37 4.41 -35.05 -12.73
N TYR A 38 4.45 -33.86 -12.12
CA TYR A 38 5.50 -32.83 -12.33
C TYR A 38 5.74 -32.50 -13.82
N LEU A 39 4.65 -32.26 -14.55
CA LEU A 39 4.63 -32.02 -16.01
C LEU A 39 5.47 -30.81 -16.43
N GLY A 40 5.73 -29.87 -15.53
CA GLY A 40 6.57 -28.72 -15.83
C GLY A 40 8.02 -29.07 -16.17
N LYS A 41 8.46 -30.28 -15.87
CA LYS A 41 9.81 -30.76 -16.24
C LYS A 41 9.91 -31.16 -17.72
N THR A 42 8.84 -31.66 -18.30
CA THR A 42 8.87 -32.26 -19.65
C THR A 42 7.80 -31.71 -20.59
N GLY A 43 6.77 -31.07 -20.05
CA GLY A 43 5.63 -30.57 -20.79
C GLY A 43 5.91 -29.27 -21.57
N LYS A 44 4.86 -28.70 -22.11
CA LYS A 44 4.93 -27.42 -22.84
C LYS A 44 5.35 -26.29 -21.90
N ALA A 45 6.25 -25.44 -22.37
CA ALA A 45 6.74 -24.30 -21.65
C ALA A 45 6.88 -23.09 -22.60
N ALA A 46 6.90 -21.90 -22.06
CA ALA A 46 7.13 -20.68 -22.84
C ALA A 46 8.61 -20.33 -22.81
N ASP A 47 9.20 -20.26 -24.01
CA ASP A 47 10.52 -19.65 -24.16
C ASP A 47 10.38 -18.15 -23.96
N THR A 48 11.21 -17.60 -23.10
CA THR A 48 11.21 -16.16 -22.80
C THR A 48 12.65 -15.62 -22.88
N ASN A 49 12.77 -14.41 -23.35
CA ASN A 49 14.05 -13.71 -23.35
C ASN A 49 13.96 -12.53 -22.38
N LEU A 50 14.75 -12.58 -21.31
CA LEU A 50 14.74 -11.59 -20.25
C LEU A 50 15.86 -10.58 -20.46
N ASP A 51 15.53 -9.30 -20.52
CA ASP A 51 16.49 -8.21 -20.58
C ASP A 51 17.00 -7.83 -19.19
N ALA A 52 18.23 -7.39 -19.10
CA ALA A 52 18.82 -6.92 -17.85
C ALA A 52 18.04 -5.73 -17.26
N GLY A 53 17.78 -5.78 -15.96
CA GLY A 53 17.13 -4.69 -15.22
C GLY A 53 15.64 -4.49 -15.52
N LYS A 54 15.00 -5.39 -16.24
CA LYS A 54 13.55 -5.36 -16.47
C LYS A 54 12.79 -6.29 -15.54
N ILE A 55 11.53 -5.93 -15.27
CA ILE A 55 10.57 -6.74 -14.51
C ILE A 55 9.52 -7.27 -15.49
N TYR A 56 9.24 -8.55 -15.40
CA TYR A 56 8.25 -9.25 -16.20
C TYR A 56 7.18 -9.84 -15.30
N PHE A 57 5.92 -9.75 -15.72
CA PHE A 57 4.78 -10.24 -14.96
C PHE A 57 4.11 -11.38 -15.72
N TYR A 58 4.01 -12.52 -15.07
CA TYR A 58 3.36 -13.71 -15.62
C TYR A 58 2.14 -14.08 -14.78
N ARG A 59 0.98 -14.11 -15.43
CA ARG A 59 -0.24 -14.59 -14.80
C ARG A 59 -0.39 -16.08 -15.05
N VAL A 60 -0.77 -16.80 -14.00
CA VAL A 60 -1.09 -18.23 -14.03
C VAL A 60 -2.59 -18.37 -13.88
N ASP A 61 -3.25 -19.03 -14.84
CA ASP A 61 -4.65 -19.38 -14.78
C ASP A 61 -4.89 -20.79 -15.33
N THR A 62 -6.16 -21.26 -15.27
CA THR A 62 -6.53 -22.62 -15.68
C THR A 62 -6.37 -22.87 -17.18
N ASN A 63 -6.49 -21.85 -17.99
CA ASN A 63 -6.52 -21.97 -19.45
C ASN A 63 -5.17 -21.64 -20.08
N ASN A 64 -4.38 -20.82 -19.42
CA ASN A 64 -3.08 -20.38 -19.92
C ASN A 64 -2.08 -20.21 -18.76
N PRO A 65 -1.33 -21.27 -18.46
CA PRO A 65 -0.54 -21.36 -17.23
C PRO A 65 0.59 -20.33 -17.09
N SER A 66 0.97 -19.64 -18.16
CA SER A 66 2.06 -18.63 -18.10
C SER A 66 1.85 -17.54 -19.14
N LEU A 67 0.95 -16.60 -18.84
CA LEU A 67 0.64 -15.47 -19.71
C LEU A 67 1.40 -14.22 -19.27
N LEU A 68 2.25 -13.69 -20.15
CA LEU A 68 2.87 -12.39 -19.96
C LEU A 68 1.80 -11.30 -19.95
N VAL A 69 1.77 -10.47 -18.91
CA VAL A 69 0.82 -9.37 -18.77
C VAL A 69 1.55 -8.04 -18.63
N SER A 70 0.88 -6.94 -19.00
CA SER A 70 1.44 -5.59 -18.81
C SER A 70 1.57 -5.25 -17.33
N GLN A 71 2.49 -4.35 -17.02
CA GLN A 71 2.71 -3.86 -15.66
C GLN A 71 1.43 -3.30 -15.05
N ASP A 72 0.68 -2.45 -15.77
CA ASP A 72 -0.56 -1.84 -15.27
C ASP A 72 -1.63 -2.89 -14.93
N THR A 73 -1.69 -3.98 -15.70
CA THR A 73 -2.61 -5.10 -15.43
C THR A 73 -2.15 -5.87 -14.21
N ALA A 74 -0.87 -6.20 -14.14
CA ALA A 74 -0.30 -6.91 -13.00
C ALA A 74 -0.46 -6.13 -11.69
N GLU A 75 -0.18 -4.84 -11.67
CA GLU A 75 -0.32 -3.99 -10.49
C GLU A 75 -1.77 -3.93 -9.98
N ARG A 76 -2.75 -3.94 -10.88
CA ARG A 76 -4.17 -4.02 -10.50
C ARG A 76 -4.52 -5.36 -9.85
N GLU A 77 -4.06 -6.45 -10.44
CA GLU A 77 -4.34 -7.82 -9.98
C GLU A 77 -3.60 -8.12 -8.65
N LEU A 78 -2.39 -7.57 -8.47
CA LEU A 78 -1.59 -7.75 -7.26
C LEU A 78 -2.18 -7.07 -6.02
N ARG A 79 -3.02 -6.05 -6.16
CA ARG A 79 -3.62 -5.34 -5.01
C ARG A 79 -4.46 -6.22 -4.09
N GLY A 80 -5.00 -7.33 -4.60
CA GLY A 80 -5.76 -8.31 -3.84
C GLY A 80 -5.00 -9.61 -3.53
N SER A 81 -3.74 -9.71 -3.95
CA SER A 81 -2.95 -10.92 -3.87
C SER A 81 -2.03 -10.93 -2.64
N ARG A 82 -1.65 -12.13 -2.20
CA ARG A 82 -0.73 -12.33 -1.06
C ARG A 82 0.67 -12.69 -1.58
N ALA A 83 1.69 -12.03 -1.06
CA ALA A 83 3.06 -12.41 -1.32
C ALA A 83 3.36 -13.78 -0.71
N GLN A 84 3.86 -14.70 -1.52
CA GLN A 84 4.29 -16.01 -1.08
C GLN A 84 5.80 -16.11 -1.21
N VAL A 85 6.46 -16.17 -0.05
CA VAL A 85 7.92 -16.29 0.02
C VAL A 85 8.30 -17.77 0.10
N HIS A 86 9.25 -18.18 -0.71
CA HIS A 86 9.80 -19.52 -0.68
C HIS A 86 11.23 -19.48 -0.16
N ALA A 87 11.46 -20.18 0.93
CA ALA A 87 12.80 -20.27 1.55
C ALA A 87 13.79 -21.10 0.73
N LEU A 88 13.29 -22.03 -0.10
CA LEU A 88 14.12 -22.94 -0.88
C LEU A 88 13.54 -23.10 -2.29
N SER A 89 14.31 -22.72 -3.31
CA SER A 89 14.06 -23.07 -4.70
C SER A 89 14.92 -24.29 -5.07
N ARG A 90 14.36 -25.21 -5.87
CA ARG A 90 15.12 -26.29 -6.49
C ARG A 90 15.58 -25.94 -7.91
N ALA A 91 15.14 -24.79 -8.42
CA ALA A 91 15.57 -24.29 -9.72
C ALA A 91 16.94 -23.61 -9.58
N SER A 92 17.97 -24.21 -10.16
CA SER A 92 19.37 -23.79 -10.02
C SER A 92 19.65 -22.43 -10.67
N ARG A 93 18.79 -22.00 -11.61
CA ARG A 93 18.89 -20.70 -12.29
C ARG A 93 18.24 -19.55 -11.56
N VAL A 94 17.49 -19.83 -10.47
CA VAL A 94 16.92 -18.77 -9.63
C VAL A 94 18.00 -18.24 -8.71
N GLU A 95 18.28 -16.95 -8.88
CA GLU A 95 19.30 -16.24 -8.12
C GLU A 95 18.66 -15.45 -6.98
N ALA A 96 19.45 -15.15 -5.95
CA ALA A 96 19.07 -14.16 -4.98
C ALA A 96 18.83 -12.83 -5.71
N CYS A 97 17.67 -12.24 -5.53
CA CYS A 97 17.36 -10.94 -6.13
C CYS A 97 18.27 -9.88 -5.52
N ASN A 98 19.43 -9.67 -6.12
CA ASN A 98 20.28 -8.53 -5.83
C ASN A 98 19.68 -7.29 -6.50
N TYR A 99 18.48 -6.93 -6.04
CA TYR A 99 18.00 -5.61 -6.35
C TYR A 99 18.96 -4.63 -5.65
N LYS A 100 19.74 -3.92 -6.40
CA LYS A 100 19.77 -2.49 -6.16
C LYS A 100 18.32 -2.09 -6.45
N THR A 101 17.53 -2.09 -5.41
CA THR A 101 16.10 -1.87 -5.49
C THR A 101 15.85 -0.56 -6.20
N SER A 102 15.52 -0.64 -7.47
CA SER A 102 14.68 0.39 -8.08
C SER A 102 13.18 0.08 -7.83
N VAL A 103 12.85 -0.75 -6.85
CA VAL A 103 11.66 -0.51 -6.07
C VAL A 103 12.01 0.74 -5.31
N LYS A 104 11.67 1.89 -5.89
CA LYS A 104 11.61 3.14 -5.15
C LYS A 104 11.03 2.77 -3.81
N PRO A 105 11.76 2.96 -2.68
CA PRO A 105 11.16 2.78 -1.38
C PRO A 105 9.85 3.51 -1.43
N ALA A 106 8.81 2.96 -0.84
CA ALA A 106 7.48 3.56 -0.90
C ALA A 106 7.66 5.06 -0.64
N THR A 107 7.54 5.84 -1.71
CA THR A 107 7.79 7.28 -1.69
C THR A 107 6.71 7.99 -0.89
N VAL A 108 5.79 7.19 -0.35
CA VAL A 108 4.64 7.62 0.42
C VAL A 108 4.75 7.06 1.83
N LYS A 109 4.73 7.97 2.81
CA LYS A 109 4.71 7.66 4.23
C LYS A 109 3.44 8.20 4.85
N ASP A 110 2.67 7.35 5.51
CA ASP A 110 1.44 7.74 6.18
C ASP A 110 1.67 7.93 7.67
N TYR A 111 1.23 9.09 8.20
CA TYR A 111 1.17 9.40 9.62
C TYR A 111 -0.30 9.47 10.03
N THR A 112 -0.71 8.61 10.94
CA THR A 112 -2.09 8.54 11.41
C THR A 112 -2.23 9.21 12.77
N LEU A 113 -3.12 10.18 12.87
CA LEU A 113 -3.48 10.85 14.10
C LEU A 113 -4.92 10.49 14.47
N SER A 114 -5.14 10.08 15.74
CA SER A 114 -6.50 9.80 16.24
C SER A 114 -7.34 11.08 16.23
N GLY A 115 -8.56 10.97 15.67
CA GLY A 115 -9.51 12.08 15.66
C GLY A 115 -9.93 12.49 17.06
N ASP A 116 -10.02 11.55 18.00
CA ASP A 116 -10.42 11.80 19.39
C ASP A 116 -9.27 12.45 20.22
N VAL A 117 -8.03 12.31 19.77
CA VAL A 117 -6.88 13.06 20.33
C VAL A 117 -6.82 14.47 19.73
N LEU A 118 -7.16 14.59 18.44
CA LEU A 118 -7.09 15.89 17.76
C LEU A 118 -8.23 16.83 18.13
N PHE A 119 -9.45 16.34 18.24
CA PHE A 119 -10.66 17.15 18.38
C PHE A 119 -11.60 16.59 19.43
N ASP A 120 -12.33 17.46 20.10
CA ASP A 120 -13.51 17.08 20.86
C ASP A 120 -14.54 16.39 19.95
N PHE A 121 -15.40 15.57 20.55
CA PHE A 121 -16.38 14.78 19.81
C PHE A 121 -17.27 15.65 18.92
N GLY A 122 -17.36 15.30 17.63
CA GLY A 122 -18.14 16.02 16.62
C GLY A 122 -17.54 17.36 16.18
N LYS A 123 -16.39 17.75 16.70
CA LYS A 123 -15.72 19.00 16.39
C LYS A 123 -14.70 18.88 15.26
N SER A 124 -14.36 20.01 14.63
CA SER A 124 -13.44 20.02 13.49
C SER A 124 -12.69 21.34 13.28
N GLY A 125 -13.01 22.40 14.02
CA GLY A 125 -12.44 23.73 13.84
C GLY A 125 -11.08 23.90 14.51
N VAL A 126 -10.33 24.93 14.08
CA VAL A 126 -9.02 25.29 14.67
C VAL A 126 -9.12 25.62 16.16
N ARG A 127 -10.28 26.14 16.61
CA ARG A 127 -10.52 26.43 18.03
C ARG A 127 -10.89 25.21 18.85
N ASP A 128 -11.33 24.15 18.18
CA ASP A 128 -11.78 22.90 18.79
C ASP A 128 -10.66 21.85 18.88
N ILE A 129 -9.47 22.18 18.38
CA ILE A 129 -8.33 21.25 18.45
C ILE A 129 -7.78 21.24 19.87
N THR A 130 -7.55 20.06 20.38
CA THR A 130 -6.97 19.86 21.71
C THR A 130 -5.52 20.37 21.76
N ARG A 131 -5.02 20.60 22.96
CA ARG A 131 -3.62 20.98 23.16
C ARG A 131 -2.69 19.87 22.67
N GLU A 132 -2.98 18.63 23.04
CA GLU A 132 -2.25 17.42 22.64
C GLU A 132 -2.24 17.25 21.14
N GLY A 133 -3.39 17.47 20.48
CA GLY A 133 -3.51 17.41 19.02
C GLY A 133 -2.68 18.49 18.33
N ARG A 134 -2.67 19.70 18.84
CA ARG A 134 -1.85 20.80 18.30
C ARG A 134 -0.36 20.52 18.46
N ASP A 135 0.06 20.01 19.60
CA ASP A 135 1.47 19.69 19.87
C ASP A 135 1.94 18.51 18.99
N ALA A 136 1.10 17.50 18.78
CA ALA A 136 1.39 16.38 17.90
C ALA A 136 1.59 16.85 16.43
N ILE A 137 0.71 17.74 15.93
CA ILE A 137 0.84 18.27 14.57
C ILE A 137 2.07 19.16 14.43
N ARG A 138 2.38 19.97 15.44
CA ARG A 138 3.58 20.82 15.44
C ARG A 138 4.85 19.96 15.41
N THR A 139 4.93 18.94 16.25
CA THR A 139 6.06 18.00 16.27
C THR A 139 6.26 17.33 14.92
N LEU A 140 5.16 16.85 14.30
CA LEU A 140 5.22 16.26 12.98
C LEU A 140 5.67 17.26 11.90
N ALA A 141 5.16 18.50 11.94
CA ALA A 141 5.58 19.54 10.99
C ALA A 141 7.07 19.84 11.11
N GLN A 142 7.59 19.95 12.34
CA GLN A 142 9.03 20.15 12.61
C GLN A 142 9.87 18.97 12.12
N GLN A 143 9.42 17.74 12.37
CA GLN A 143 10.10 16.54 11.86
C GLN A 143 10.16 16.53 10.34
N LEU A 144 9.05 16.80 9.66
CA LEU A 144 9.00 16.85 8.19
C LEU A 144 9.81 18.02 7.59
N ALA A 145 9.92 19.13 8.32
CA ALA A 145 10.76 20.26 7.90
C ALA A 145 12.26 20.00 8.12
N TYR A 146 12.61 19.20 9.13
CA TYR A 146 14.00 18.84 9.46
C TYR A 146 14.53 17.69 8.59
N ASP A 147 13.65 16.77 8.17
CA ASP A 147 14.02 15.69 7.28
C ASP A 147 14.58 16.28 5.98
N ALA A 148 15.80 15.88 5.61
CA ALA A 148 16.53 16.40 4.44
C ALA A 148 15.80 16.17 3.10
N VAL A 149 14.69 15.44 3.11
CA VAL A 149 13.88 15.12 1.94
C VAL A 149 12.66 16.01 1.88
N VAL A 150 12.69 17.00 0.98
CA VAL A 150 11.56 17.91 0.77
C VAL A 150 10.37 17.14 0.18
N PRO A 151 9.21 17.07 0.86
CA PRO A 151 8.04 16.39 0.33
C PRO A 151 7.64 16.95 -1.05
N ARG A 152 7.31 16.08 -1.99
CA ARG A 152 6.72 16.49 -3.29
C ARG A 152 5.27 16.92 -3.09
N ARG A 153 4.54 16.16 -2.27
CA ARG A 153 3.13 16.39 -1.95
C ARG A 153 2.82 15.84 -0.57
N ILE A 154 1.91 16.50 0.11
CA ILE A 154 1.33 16.07 1.37
C ILE A 154 -0.19 16.09 1.19
N ASP A 155 -0.86 14.96 1.40
CA ASP A 155 -2.32 14.88 1.40
C ASP A 155 -2.80 14.62 2.83
N VAL A 156 -3.59 15.55 3.36
CA VAL A 156 -4.26 15.40 4.64
C VAL A 156 -5.64 14.81 4.39
N ILE A 157 -5.91 13.61 4.90
CA ILE A 157 -7.11 12.83 4.61
C ILE A 157 -7.93 12.67 5.89
N GLY A 158 -9.13 13.24 5.93
CA GLY A 158 -10.03 13.11 7.08
C GLY A 158 -10.96 11.89 6.94
N HIS A 159 -10.96 11.05 7.94
CA HIS A 159 -11.85 9.88 8.07
C HIS A 159 -12.81 10.05 9.23
N THR A 160 -14.02 9.52 9.09
CA THR A 160 -15.06 9.48 10.12
C THR A 160 -15.50 8.05 10.39
N ASP A 161 -16.21 7.84 11.48
CA ASP A 161 -16.98 6.63 11.68
C ASP A 161 -18.24 6.61 10.77
N PRO A 162 -18.96 5.48 10.67
CA PRO A 162 -20.12 5.35 9.80
C PRO A 162 -21.40 6.01 10.37
N VAL A 163 -21.33 6.64 11.54
CA VAL A 163 -22.49 7.27 12.17
C VAL A 163 -22.85 8.57 11.46
N GLY A 164 -24.12 8.70 11.08
CA GLY A 164 -24.62 9.87 10.36
C GLY A 164 -24.70 9.69 8.84
N SER A 165 -25.05 10.77 8.13
CA SER A 165 -25.14 10.71 6.69
C SER A 165 -23.77 10.77 6.00
N ALA A 166 -23.64 10.15 4.84
CA ALA A 166 -22.40 10.20 4.05
C ALA A 166 -21.98 11.65 3.69
N ALA A 167 -22.96 12.54 3.47
CA ALA A 167 -22.68 13.94 3.20
C ALA A 167 -22.11 14.66 4.42
N ALA A 168 -22.70 14.46 5.61
CA ALA A 168 -22.20 15.03 6.86
C ALA A 168 -20.80 14.48 7.20
N ASN A 169 -20.57 13.19 7.01
CA ASN A 169 -19.28 12.57 7.24
C ASN A 169 -18.19 13.09 6.29
N ARG A 170 -18.52 13.30 5.01
CA ARG A 170 -17.60 13.95 4.07
C ARG A 170 -17.26 15.38 4.49
N ALA A 171 -18.26 16.17 4.89
CA ALA A 171 -18.05 17.54 5.35
C ALA A 171 -17.18 17.58 6.63
N LEU A 172 -17.50 16.74 7.63
CA LEU A 172 -16.74 16.66 8.88
C LEU A 172 -15.28 16.25 8.63
N GLY A 173 -15.07 15.20 7.83
CA GLY A 173 -13.73 14.75 7.47
C GLY A 173 -12.93 15.82 6.74
N LEU A 174 -13.56 16.54 5.80
CA LEU A 174 -12.89 17.64 5.08
C LEU A 174 -12.51 18.79 6.01
N ASN A 175 -13.41 19.22 6.89
CA ASN A 175 -13.13 20.30 7.85
C ASN A 175 -11.97 19.94 8.78
N ARG A 176 -11.92 18.71 9.27
CA ARG A 176 -10.80 18.20 10.09
C ARG A 176 -9.48 18.21 9.31
N ALA A 177 -9.51 17.72 8.07
CA ALA A 177 -8.33 17.73 7.20
C ALA A 177 -7.85 19.18 6.92
N GLN A 178 -8.74 20.12 6.69
CA GLN A 178 -8.40 21.54 6.49
C GLN A 178 -7.79 22.18 7.75
N THR A 179 -8.30 21.86 8.93
CA THR A 179 -7.74 22.32 10.20
C THR A 179 -6.32 21.79 10.41
N VAL A 180 -6.10 20.49 10.20
CA VAL A 180 -4.76 19.89 10.30
C VAL A 180 -3.82 20.49 9.24
N ARG A 181 -4.29 20.67 8.01
CA ARG A 181 -3.54 21.36 6.94
C ARG A 181 -3.06 22.75 7.38
N SER A 182 -3.96 23.56 7.95
CA SER A 182 -3.60 24.92 8.40
C SER A 182 -2.50 24.88 9.45
N LEU A 183 -2.57 23.96 10.41
CA LEU A 183 -1.57 23.81 11.46
C LEU A 183 -0.22 23.29 10.94
N LEU A 184 -0.22 22.43 9.91
CA LEU A 184 1.02 22.00 9.24
C LEU A 184 1.70 23.20 8.53
N ILE A 185 0.91 24.07 7.91
CA ILE A 185 1.42 25.32 7.28
C ILE A 185 1.96 26.29 8.34
N GLU A 186 1.25 26.48 9.45
CA GLU A 186 1.70 27.27 10.59
C GLU A 186 3.03 26.69 11.17
N GLY A 187 3.19 25.36 11.10
CA GLY A 187 4.41 24.68 11.50
C GLY A 187 5.57 24.78 10.49
N GLY A 188 5.41 25.55 9.41
CA GLY A 188 6.46 25.87 8.44
C GLY A 188 6.46 25.05 7.16
N LEU A 189 5.49 24.18 6.95
CA LEU A 189 5.42 23.40 5.71
C LEU A 189 4.80 24.21 4.55
N PRO A 190 5.26 24.03 3.30
CA PRO A 190 4.85 24.87 2.17
C PRO A 190 3.40 24.59 1.77
N ALA A 191 2.55 25.62 1.82
CA ALA A 191 1.12 25.53 1.57
C ALA A 191 0.73 24.97 0.19
N ASN A 192 1.57 25.23 -0.83
CA ASN A 192 1.37 24.77 -2.21
C ASN A 192 1.61 23.26 -2.41
N LYS A 193 2.18 22.59 -1.40
CA LYS A 193 2.41 21.14 -1.43
C LYS A 193 1.40 20.35 -0.59
N ILE A 194 0.55 21.03 0.17
CA ILE A 194 -0.37 20.36 1.11
C ILE A 194 -1.80 20.46 0.60
N GLY A 195 -2.39 19.31 0.27
CA GLY A 195 -3.82 19.15 -0.01
C GLY A 195 -4.60 18.71 1.22
N ALA A 196 -5.93 18.97 1.21
CA ALA A 196 -6.86 18.43 2.20
C ALA A 196 -8.03 17.77 1.48
N VAL A 197 -8.34 16.54 1.85
CA VAL A 197 -9.42 15.74 1.26
C VAL A 197 -10.16 14.97 2.36
N SER A 198 -11.32 14.43 2.01
CA SER A 198 -12.10 13.60 2.93
C SER A 198 -12.39 12.25 2.30
N ALA A 199 -12.12 11.19 3.03
CA ALA A 199 -12.62 9.85 2.76
C ALA A 199 -14.01 9.64 3.40
N GLY A 200 -14.44 10.52 4.32
CA GLY A 200 -15.66 10.32 5.08
C GLY A 200 -15.63 8.96 5.79
N SER A 201 -16.71 8.20 5.68
CA SER A 201 -16.82 6.83 6.21
C SER A 201 -16.59 5.74 5.16
N ASN A 202 -15.96 6.03 4.01
CA ASN A 202 -15.78 5.04 2.95
C ASN A 202 -14.61 4.08 3.20
N GLU A 203 -13.68 4.44 4.08
CA GLU A 203 -12.47 3.66 4.37
C GLU A 203 -12.40 3.34 5.86
N LEU A 204 -13.27 2.44 6.30
CA LEU A 204 -13.33 1.98 7.69
C LEU A 204 -12.17 1.02 7.97
N LEU A 205 -11.54 1.18 9.15
CA LEU A 205 -10.60 0.19 9.70
C LEU A 205 -11.32 -0.92 10.46
N VAL A 206 -12.46 -0.57 11.06
CA VAL A 206 -13.34 -1.50 11.80
C VAL A 206 -14.75 -1.30 11.28
N ALA A 207 -15.39 -2.37 10.78
CA ALA A 207 -16.73 -2.30 10.20
C ALA A 207 -17.83 -2.77 11.15
N ASP A 208 -17.58 -3.82 11.94
CA ASP A 208 -18.62 -4.55 12.69
C ASP A 208 -18.64 -4.14 14.18
N CYS A 209 -19.00 -2.89 14.46
CA CYS A 209 -19.14 -2.38 15.81
C CYS A 209 -20.55 -2.65 16.34
N ALA A 210 -20.72 -3.70 17.11
CA ALA A 210 -21.97 -4.08 17.76
C ALA A 210 -21.97 -3.76 19.27
N GLY A 211 -23.12 -3.92 19.92
CA GLY A 211 -23.28 -3.72 21.37
C GLY A 211 -24.00 -2.41 21.74
N SER A 212 -23.83 -1.97 22.97
CA SER A 212 -24.37 -0.69 23.46
C SER A 212 -23.79 0.50 22.70
N ARG A 213 -24.44 1.65 22.78
CA ARG A 213 -23.95 2.87 22.16
C ARG A 213 -22.53 3.23 22.59
N ALA A 214 -22.19 3.03 23.85
CA ALA A 214 -20.84 3.30 24.36
C ALA A 214 -19.80 2.37 23.75
N GLU A 215 -20.12 1.08 23.64
CA GLU A 215 -19.25 0.08 23.00
C GLU A 215 -19.07 0.35 21.51
N GLN A 216 -20.13 0.73 20.80
CA GLN A 216 -20.06 1.13 19.40
C GLN A 216 -19.18 2.38 19.20
N VAL A 217 -19.29 3.39 20.07
CA VAL A 217 -18.46 4.60 20.03
C VAL A 217 -16.98 4.25 20.26
N ALA A 218 -16.69 3.41 21.25
CA ALA A 218 -15.33 2.96 21.54
C ALA A 218 -14.74 2.12 20.40
N CYS A 219 -15.49 1.18 19.85
CA CYS A 219 -15.09 0.36 18.70
C CYS A 219 -14.77 1.22 17.47
N ASN A 220 -15.60 2.20 17.18
CA ASN A 220 -15.43 3.11 16.05
C ASN A 220 -14.31 4.18 16.23
N ALA A 221 -13.66 4.23 17.37
CA ALA A 221 -12.60 5.22 17.64
C ALA A 221 -11.49 5.19 16.59
N GLN A 222 -11.10 4.00 16.12
CA GLN A 222 -10.07 3.83 15.09
C GLN A 222 -10.48 4.39 13.72
N ASN A 223 -11.78 4.45 13.43
CA ASN A 223 -12.30 5.01 12.19
C ASN A 223 -12.18 6.54 12.18
N ARG A 224 -12.32 7.18 13.35
CA ARG A 224 -12.16 8.62 13.52
C ARG A 224 -10.68 8.98 13.57
N ARG A 225 -10.11 9.29 12.42
CA ARG A 225 -8.69 9.59 12.29
C ARG A 225 -8.42 10.63 11.19
N VAL A 226 -7.25 11.25 11.24
CA VAL A 226 -6.69 12.02 10.13
C VAL A 226 -5.39 11.35 9.71
N VAL A 227 -5.26 11.05 8.43
CA VAL A 227 -4.04 10.50 7.83
C VAL A 227 -3.32 11.60 7.08
N ILE A 228 -2.06 11.80 7.40
CA ILE A 228 -1.18 12.71 6.69
C ILE A 228 -0.27 11.86 5.81
N ARG A 229 -0.57 11.85 4.53
CA ARG A 229 0.15 11.08 3.51
C ARG A 229 1.22 11.94 2.88
N VAL A 230 2.46 11.59 3.06
CA VAL A 230 3.62 12.35 2.59
C VAL A 230 4.28 11.61 1.44
N ASP A 231 4.23 12.18 0.23
CA ASP A 231 5.00 11.72 -0.92
C ASP A 231 6.36 12.42 -0.92
N ILE A 232 7.40 11.67 -0.62
CA ILE A 232 8.79 12.18 -0.56
C ILE A 232 9.52 12.10 -1.92
N GLY A 233 8.86 11.58 -2.95
CA GLY A 233 9.49 11.39 -4.26
C GLY A 233 10.62 10.35 -4.22
N ALA A 234 11.07 9.89 -5.38
CA ALA A 234 12.29 9.11 -5.43
C ALA A 234 13.49 10.02 -5.16
N THR A 235 14.28 9.70 -4.16
CA THR A 235 15.63 10.22 -4.09
C THR A 235 16.38 9.71 -5.31
N THR A 236 16.68 10.59 -6.25
CA THR A 236 17.68 10.30 -7.28
C THR A 236 19.03 10.24 -6.57
N PRO A 237 19.81 9.17 -6.78
CA PRO A 237 21.17 9.11 -6.27
C PRO A 237 22.07 10.16 -6.90
#